data_54d0a4336e7ce507dc4a0cca5b1e73f2
#
_entry.id   54d0a4336e7ce507dc4a0cca5b1e73f2
#
_cell.length_a   1.000
_cell.length_b   1.000
_cell.length_c   1.000
_cell.angle_alpha   90.00
_cell.angle_beta   90.00
_cell.angle_gamma   90.00
#
_symmetry.space_group_name_H-M   'P 1'
#
loop_
_entity.id
_entity.type
_entity.pdbx_description
1 polymer ?
#
loop_
_entity_poly.entity_id
_entity_poly.type
_entity_poly.pdbx_seq_one_letter_code
_entity_poly.pdbx_strand_id
1 'polypeptide(L)'
;MRKAQQQFQEILNLNPSDAFCAHHYLYALSLYFEEYESCKELLQKYDQHSAMDCYVRFLLSLKTENYAAAKTAIPYLQAANCHFYNILTYRSMNTLSQSQSMTPKSEEEAAYIYRILNKVIHVMEYLPMFLVKSE
;
A
#
# COMPACT_ATOMS: atom_id res chain seq x y z
N MET A 1 0.02 15.99 -9.25
CA MET A 1 -0.15 14.55 -9.03
C MET A 1 -0.71 13.82 -10.25
N ARG A 2 -1.66 14.40 -10.99
CA ARG A 2 -2.13 13.78 -12.24
C ARG A 2 -1.00 13.63 -13.27
N LYS A 3 -0.12 14.61 -13.34
CA LYS A 3 1.04 14.53 -14.23
C LYS A 3 1.94 13.35 -13.86
N ALA A 4 2.17 13.14 -12.56
CA ALA A 4 2.94 11.99 -12.08
C ALA A 4 2.27 10.68 -12.47
N GLN A 5 0.95 10.59 -12.34
CA GLN A 5 0.19 9.40 -12.73
C GLN A 5 0.39 9.08 -14.22
N GLN A 6 0.32 10.09 -15.06
CA GLN A 6 0.54 9.91 -16.50
C GLN A 6 1.97 9.43 -16.78
N GLN A 7 2.95 10.00 -16.10
CA GLN A 7 4.36 9.62 -16.28
C GLN A 7 4.59 8.17 -15.87
N PHE A 8 4.04 7.72 -14.74
CA PHE A 8 4.18 6.33 -14.31
C PHE A 8 3.47 5.38 -15.27
N GLN A 9 2.30 5.79 -15.81
CA GLN A 9 1.59 4.97 -16.78
C GLN A 9 2.40 4.82 -18.08
N GLU A 10 3.07 5.87 -18.52
CA GLU A 10 3.95 5.83 -19.70
C GLU A 10 5.13 4.89 -19.48
N ILE A 11 5.75 4.96 -18.30
CA ILE A 11 6.85 4.05 -17.94
C ILE A 11 6.38 2.60 -17.99
N LEU A 12 5.19 2.34 -17.46
CA LEU A 12 4.62 1.00 -17.43
C LEU A 12 4.31 0.49 -18.84
N ASN A 13 3.77 1.36 -19.71
CA ASN A 13 3.48 1.01 -21.10
C ASN A 13 4.75 0.66 -21.88
N LEU A 14 5.85 1.36 -21.60
CA LEU A 14 7.14 1.11 -22.26
C LEU A 14 7.82 -0.15 -21.70
N ASN A 15 7.53 -0.53 -20.47
CA ASN A 15 8.12 -1.69 -19.81
C ASN A 15 7.04 -2.45 -19.05
N PRO A 16 6.22 -3.28 -19.72
CA PRO A 16 5.11 -3.99 -19.07
C PRO A 16 5.53 -4.96 -17.97
N SER A 17 6.77 -5.46 -17.99
CA SER A 17 7.29 -6.30 -16.91
C SER A 17 7.57 -5.53 -15.62
N ASP A 18 7.70 -4.22 -15.76
CA ASP A 18 7.82 -3.26 -14.65
C ASP A 18 8.94 -3.58 -13.66
N ALA A 19 10.17 -3.69 -14.17
CA ALA A 19 11.34 -3.93 -13.34
C ALA A 19 11.57 -2.82 -12.31
N PHE A 20 11.04 -1.61 -12.54
CA PHE A 20 11.21 -0.45 -11.66
C PHE A 20 10.05 -0.23 -10.71
N CYS A 21 9.10 -1.13 -10.67
CA CYS A 21 7.93 -1.07 -9.78
C CYS A 21 7.11 0.21 -9.90
N ALA A 22 6.96 0.73 -11.12
CA ALA A 22 6.11 1.90 -11.38
C ALA A 22 4.65 1.64 -10.97
N HIS A 23 4.20 0.39 -11.02
CA HIS A 23 2.85 0.04 -10.61
C HIS A 23 2.57 0.32 -9.13
N HIS A 24 3.60 0.30 -8.26
CA HIS A 24 3.41 0.65 -6.86
C HIS A 24 2.95 2.10 -6.69
N TYR A 25 3.55 3.02 -7.45
CA TYR A 25 3.13 4.43 -7.43
C TYR A 25 1.73 4.60 -8.01
N LEU A 26 1.39 3.80 -9.02
CA LEU A 26 0.06 3.83 -9.61
C LEU A 26 -1.00 3.31 -8.63
N TYR A 27 -0.68 2.33 -7.81
CA TYR A 27 -1.56 1.89 -6.73
C TYR A 27 -1.92 3.07 -5.82
N ALA A 28 -0.89 3.78 -5.35
CA ALA A 28 -1.09 4.91 -4.44
C ALA A 28 -1.90 6.02 -5.08
N LEU A 29 -1.58 6.38 -6.31
CA LEU A 29 -2.29 7.45 -7.02
C LEU A 29 -3.73 7.07 -7.32
N SER A 30 -3.99 5.82 -7.70
CA SER A 30 -5.35 5.34 -7.94
C SER A 30 -6.19 5.40 -6.66
N LEU A 31 -5.62 5.01 -5.52
CA LEU A 31 -6.31 5.11 -4.24
C LEU A 31 -6.54 6.56 -3.83
N TYR A 32 -5.55 7.43 -4.04
CA TYR A 32 -5.65 8.83 -3.69
C TYR A 32 -6.73 9.54 -4.51
N PHE A 33 -6.81 9.26 -5.81
CA PHE A 33 -7.81 9.85 -6.70
C PHE A 33 -9.13 9.09 -6.73
N GLU A 34 -9.27 8.06 -5.89
CA GLU A 34 -10.49 7.25 -5.79
C GLU A 34 -10.84 6.52 -7.09
N GLU A 35 -9.83 6.16 -7.87
CA GLU A 35 -9.99 5.38 -9.10
C GLU A 35 -9.86 3.88 -8.77
N TYR A 36 -10.87 3.34 -8.09
CA TYR A 36 -10.82 2.01 -7.50
C TYR A 36 -10.75 0.89 -8.54
N GLU A 37 -11.44 1.05 -9.66
CA GLU A 37 -11.38 0.04 -10.72
C GLU A 37 -9.98 -0.07 -11.33
N SER A 38 -9.31 1.07 -11.52
CA SER A 38 -7.93 1.09 -12.00
C SER A 38 -7.00 0.38 -11.01
N CYS A 39 -7.21 0.58 -9.72
CA CYS A 39 -6.43 -0.08 -8.68
C CYS A 39 -6.64 -1.59 -8.72
N LYS A 40 -7.88 -2.04 -8.88
CA LYS A 40 -8.21 -3.47 -9.01
C LYS A 40 -7.53 -4.10 -10.21
N GLU A 41 -7.55 -3.43 -11.34
CA GLU A 41 -6.90 -3.91 -12.57
C GLU A 41 -5.40 -4.07 -12.38
N LEU A 42 -4.76 -3.08 -11.74
CA LEU A 42 -3.34 -3.15 -11.44
C LEU A 42 -3.01 -4.32 -10.52
N LEU A 43 -3.81 -4.53 -9.48
CA LEU A 43 -3.63 -5.66 -8.57
C LEU A 43 -3.76 -6.99 -9.30
N GLN A 44 -4.74 -7.13 -10.20
CA GLN A 44 -4.91 -8.36 -10.97
C GLN A 44 -3.72 -8.63 -11.88
N LYS A 45 -3.15 -7.57 -12.46
CA LYS A 45 -2.06 -7.70 -13.43
C LYS A 45 -0.70 -7.92 -12.78
N TYR A 46 -0.43 -7.25 -11.65
CA TYR A 46 0.91 -7.17 -11.07
C TYR A 46 1.04 -7.80 -9.70
N ASP A 47 -0.01 -8.44 -9.16
CA ASP A 47 0.01 -9.00 -7.82
C ASP A 47 1.07 -10.11 -7.72
N GLN A 48 2.04 -9.90 -6.84
CA GLN A 48 3.10 -10.86 -6.54
C GLN A 48 3.01 -11.34 -5.09
N HIS A 49 1.88 -11.10 -4.45
CA HIS A 49 1.65 -11.43 -3.04
C HIS A 49 2.68 -10.80 -2.10
N SER A 50 3.24 -9.66 -2.51
CA SER A 50 4.16 -8.91 -1.67
C SER A 50 3.40 -8.16 -0.56
N ALA A 51 4.15 -7.64 0.41
CA ALA A 51 3.55 -6.83 1.47
C ALA A 51 2.83 -5.61 0.88
N MET A 52 3.44 -4.95 -0.12
CA MET A 52 2.82 -3.81 -0.79
C MET A 52 1.44 -4.19 -1.35
N ASP A 53 1.34 -5.30 -2.08
CA ASP A 53 0.08 -5.76 -2.66
C ASP A 53 -0.96 -6.03 -1.59
N CYS A 54 -0.54 -6.63 -0.49
CA CYS A 54 -1.41 -6.96 0.64
C CYS A 54 -2.02 -5.70 1.25
N TYR A 55 -1.18 -4.69 1.53
CA TYR A 55 -1.64 -3.44 2.13
C TYR A 55 -2.48 -2.61 1.16
N VAL A 56 -2.15 -2.59 -0.12
CA VAL A 56 -2.94 -1.89 -1.13
C VAL A 56 -4.34 -2.52 -1.22
N ARG A 57 -4.41 -3.85 -1.22
CA ARG A 57 -5.69 -4.57 -1.27
C ARG A 57 -6.55 -4.25 -0.04
N PHE A 58 -5.92 -4.19 1.13
CA PHE A 58 -6.59 -3.82 2.38
C PHE A 58 -7.14 -2.39 2.32
N LEU A 59 -6.32 -1.42 1.89
CA LEU A 59 -6.75 -0.03 1.78
C LEU A 59 -7.88 0.11 0.76
N LEU A 60 -7.80 -0.61 -0.34
CA LEU A 60 -8.88 -0.63 -1.35
C LEU A 60 -10.19 -1.15 -0.75
N SER A 61 -10.12 -2.21 0.06
CA SER A 61 -11.30 -2.75 0.73
C SER A 61 -11.94 -1.71 1.64
N LEU A 62 -11.13 -0.98 2.42
CA LEU A 62 -11.65 0.09 3.29
C LEU A 62 -12.26 1.22 2.47
N LYS A 63 -11.61 1.64 1.40
CA LYS A 63 -12.08 2.74 0.56
C LYS A 63 -13.39 2.40 -0.15
N THR A 64 -13.61 1.14 -0.48
CA THR A 64 -14.85 0.67 -1.11
C THR A 64 -15.88 0.20 -0.09
N GLU A 65 -15.62 0.44 1.20
CA GLU A 65 -16.53 0.11 2.30
C GLU A 65 -16.77 -1.39 2.47
N ASN A 66 -15.85 -2.22 1.99
CA ASN A 66 -15.91 -3.66 2.19
C ASN A 66 -15.21 -4.02 3.50
N TYR A 67 -15.84 -3.68 4.62
CA TYR A 67 -15.22 -3.83 5.94
C TYR A 67 -15.02 -5.28 6.34
N ALA A 68 -15.86 -6.19 5.86
CA ALA A 68 -15.70 -7.62 6.15
C ALA A 68 -14.39 -8.15 5.57
N ALA A 69 -14.10 -7.82 4.31
CA ALA A 69 -12.85 -8.21 3.67
C ALA A 69 -11.65 -7.56 4.35
N ALA A 70 -11.78 -6.28 4.75
CA ALA A 70 -10.72 -5.57 5.45
C ALA A 70 -10.39 -6.24 6.79
N LYS A 71 -11.39 -6.61 7.57
CA LYS A 71 -11.17 -7.30 8.86
C LYS A 71 -10.51 -8.67 8.67
N THR A 72 -10.93 -9.41 7.65
CA THR A 72 -10.35 -10.71 7.33
C THR A 72 -8.88 -10.59 6.95
N ALA A 73 -8.49 -9.46 6.37
CA ALA A 73 -7.10 -9.25 5.93
C ALA A 73 -6.13 -8.95 7.08
N ILE A 74 -6.61 -8.52 8.25
CA ILE A 74 -5.73 -8.02 9.32
C ILE A 74 -4.64 -9.01 9.72
N PRO A 75 -4.90 -10.31 9.97
CA PRO A 75 -3.83 -11.24 10.30
C PRO A 75 -2.76 -11.34 9.20
N TYR A 76 -3.18 -11.22 7.95
CA TYR A 76 -2.25 -11.26 6.81
C TYR A 76 -1.39 -10.01 6.74
N LEU A 77 -1.92 -8.85 7.14
CA LEU A 77 -1.16 -7.60 7.20
C LEU A 77 -0.02 -7.72 8.21
N GLN A 78 -0.33 -8.26 9.39
CA GLN A 78 0.67 -8.44 10.44
C GLN A 78 1.76 -9.41 9.98
N ALA A 79 1.38 -10.49 9.29
CA ALA A 79 2.33 -11.46 8.77
C ALA A 79 3.14 -10.91 7.59
N ALA A 80 2.56 -10.04 6.78
CA ALA A 80 3.23 -9.47 5.61
C ALA A 80 4.36 -8.51 6.00
N ASN A 81 4.09 -7.59 6.93
CA ASN A 81 5.11 -6.72 7.50
C ASN A 81 4.59 -6.10 8.80
N CYS A 82 5.06 -6.63 9.92
CA CYS A 82 4.61 -6.17 11.24
C CYS A 82 5.05 -4.74 11.54
N HIS A 83 6.17 -4.31 11.00
CA HIS A 83 6.67 -2.94 11.20
C HIS A 83 5.74 -1.92 10.54
N PHE A 84 5.29 -2.20 9.33
CA PHE A 84 4.35 -1.32 8.66
C PHE A 84 2.97 -1.36 9.33
N TYR A 85 2.54 -2.52 9.79
CA TYR A 85 1.31 -2.64 10.57
C TYR A 85 1.35 -1.73 11.80
N ASN A 86 2.48 -1.71 12.50
CA ASN A 86 2.65 -0.85 13.67
C ASN A 86 2.59 0.63 13.29
N ILE A 87 3.12 1.02 12.13
CA ILE A 87 3.01 2.40 11.65
C ILE A 87 1.54 2.77 11.46
N LEU A 88 0.75 1.90 10.85
CA LEU A 88 -0.67 2.16 10.61
C LEU A 88 -1.44 2.27 11.92
N THR A 89 -1.12 1.41 12.89
CA THR A 89 -1.83 1.37 14.17
C THR A 89 -1.46 2.52 15.08
N TYR A 90 -0.17 2.82 15.20
CA TYR A 90 0.36 3.80 16.15
C TYR A 90 0.93 5.04 15.47
N ARG A 91 1.01 5.06 14.14
CA ARG A 91 1.59 6.15 13.34
C ARG A 91 2.98 6.55 13.81
N SER A 92 3.78 5.56 14.23
CA SER A 92 5.13 5.80 14.72
C SER A 92 6.15 5.49 13.64
N MET A 93 7.02 6.47 13.35
CA MET A 93 8.10 6.34 12.38
C MET A 93 9.46 6.20 13.05
N ASN A 94 9.50 6.23 14.38
CA ASN A 94 10.75 6.37 15.12
C ASN A 94 11.68 5.16 15.00
N THR A 95 11.14 4.01 14.62
CA THR A 95 11.92 2.77 14.52
C THR A 95 12.30 2.42 13.08
N LEU A 96 11.92 3.25 12.11
CA LEU A 96 12.20 2.94 10.71
C LEU A 96 13.64 3.24 10.34
N SER A 97 14.26 2.29 9.67
CA SER A 97 15.61 2.39 9.14
C SER A 97 15.66 3.31 7.92
N GLN A 98 16.82 3.96 7.72
CA GLN A 98 17.12 4.71 6.50
C GLN A 98 17.76 3.85 5.43
N SER A 99 17.96 2.57 5.70
CA SER A 99 18.56 1.63 4.77
C SER A 99 17.71 1.51 3.49
N GLN A 100 18.38 1.20 2.38
CA GLN A 100 17.71 0.98 1.10
C GLN A 100 17.48 -0.52 0.81
N SER A 101 17.78 -1.39 1.75
CA SER A 101 17.52 -2.81 1.61
C SER A 101 16.02 -3.09 1.59
N MET A 102 15.58 -3.92 0.66
CA MET A 102 14.16 -4.27 0.48
C MET A 102 13.87 -5.70 0.95
N THR A 103 14.57 -6.16 1.98
CA THR A 103 14.35 -7.49 2.55
C THR A 103 12.90 -7.64 3.00
N PRO A 104 12.18 -8.70 2.59
CA PRO A 104 10.80 -8.92 3.02
C PRO A 104 10.67 -8.95 4.55
N LYS A 105 9.57 -8.39 5.05
CA LYS A 105 9.23 -8.31 6.48
C LYS A 105 10.19 -7.44 7.30
N SER A 106 11.01 -6.62 6.64
CA SER A 106 11.99 -5.76 7.30
C SER A 106 11.43 -4.37 7.56
N GLU A 107 12.14 -3.61 8.41
CA GLU A 107 11.85 -2.19 8.61
C GLU A 107 12.08 -1.39 7.34
N GLU A 108 13.05 -1.79 6.52
CA GLU A 108 13.36 -1.13 5.25
C GLU A 108 12.19 -1.27 4.27
N GLU A 109 11.60 -2.46 4.21
CA GLU A 109 10.40 -2.67 3.39
C GLU A 109 9.24 -1.80 3.90
N ALA A 110 9.06 -1.72 5.23
CA ALA A 110 8.02 -0.89 5.82
C ALA A 110 8.22 0.58 5.47
N ALA A 111 9.46 1.08 5.49
CA ALA A 111 9.78 2.44 5.12
C ALA A 111 9.46 2.71 3.65
N TYR A 112 9.75 1.74 2.77
CA TYR A 112 9.42 1.84 1.35
C TYR A 112 7.90 1.92 1.12
N ILE A 113 7.15 1.04 1.77
CA ILE A 113 5.68 1.03 1.65
C ILE A 113 5.11 2.36 2.14
N TYR A 114 5.58 2.86 3.27
CA TYR A 114 5.14 4.14 3.82
C TYR A 114 5.43 5.29 2.86
N ARG A 115 6.63 5.30 2.26
CA ARG A 115 7.01 6.35 1.31
C ARG A 115 6.02 6.43 0.16
N ILE A 116 5.53 5.30 -0.30
CA ILE A 116 4.60 5.25 -1.44
C ILE A 116 3.17 5.56 -1.00
N LEU A 117 2.72 5.02 0.13
CA LEU A 117 1.31 5.09 0.55
C LEU A 117 0.98 6.22 1.52
N ASN A 118 1.96 7.03 1.95
CA ASN A 118 1.75 7.97 3.06
C ASN A 118 0.59 8.95 2.82
N LYS A 119 0.43 9.46 1.60
CA LYS A 119 -0.64 10.43 1.31
C LYS A 119 -2.02 9.79 1.40
N VAL A 120 -2.14 8.54 0.99
CA VAL A 120 -3.40 7.78 1.12
C VAL A 120 -3.71 7.56 2.60
N ILE A 121 -2.71 7.14 3.36
CA ILE A 121 -2.87 6.83 4.79
C ILE A 121 -3.25 8.08 5.58
N HIS A 122 -2.64 9.23 5.27
CA HIS A 122 -2.88 10.47 6.01
C HIS A 122 -4.31 10.99 5.85
N VAL A 123 -4.97 10.73 4.72
CA VAL A 123 -6.36 11.13 4.55
C VAL A 123 -7.35 10.14 5.17
N MET A 124 -6.88 8.99 5.64
CA MET A 124 -7.69 7.96 6.29
C MET A 124 -7.50 8.03 7.80
N GLU A 125 -8.00 9.10 8.43
CA GLU A 125 -7.81 9.36 9.84
C GLU A 125 -8.37 8.26 10.76
N TYR A 126 -9.38 7.55 10.30
CA TYR A 126 -10.02 6.48 11.06
C TYR A 126 -9.21 5.17 11.07
N LEU A 127 -8.15 5.09 10.28
CA LEU A 127 -7.43 3.84 10.05
C LEU A 127 -6.83 3.22 11.33
N PRO A 128 -6.09 3.97 12.18
CA PRO A 128 -5.57 3.38 13.40
C PRO A 128 -6.66 2.81 14.31
N MET A 129 -7.77 3.53 14.45
CA MET A 129 -8.87 3.10 15.29
C MET A 129 -9.56 1.86 14.73
N PHE A 130 -9.73 1.78 13.42
CA PHE A 130 -10.29 0.59 12.77
C PHE A 130 -9.44 -0.65 13.08
N LEU A 131 -8.11 -0.53 12.95
CA LEU A 131 -7.19 -1.64 13.19
C LEU A 131 -7.21 -2.09 14.65
N VAL A 132 -7.18 -1.15 15.60
CA VAL A 132 -7.20 -1.46 17.03
C VAL A 132 -8.49 -2.14 17.44
N LYS A 133 -9.64 -1.63 16.97
CA LYS A 133 -10.94 -2.21 17.31
C LYS A 133 -11.16 -3.58 16.67
N SER A 134 -10.45 -3.89 15.61
CA SER A 134 -10.63 -5.16 14.89
C SER A 134 -9.68 -6.25 15.39
N GLU A 135 -8.75 -5.90 16.28
CA GLU A 135 -7.90 -6.89 16.93
C GLU A 135 -8.70 -7.65 17.98
#